data_270ebb76fded28cb0535fa96732f7f50
#
_entry.id   270ebb76fded28cb0535fa96732f7f50
#
_cell.length_a   1.000
_cell.length_b   1.000
_cell.length_c   1.000
_cell.angle_alpha   90.00
_cell.angle_beta   90.00
_cell.angle_gamma   90.00
#
_symmetry.space_group_name_H-M   'P 1'
#
loop_
_entity.id
_entity.type
_entity.pdbx_description
1 polymer ?
#
loop_
_entity_poly.entity_id
_entity_poly.type
_entity_poly.pdbx_seq_one_letter_code
_entity_poly.pdbx_strand_id
1 'polypeptide(L)'
;MSDAPYPVLVVAPLVIHGHEVEAVLFDAGGIFVIPDPHVVSPLLQYYGAVADLDRYHRAHYAGMAAKSAAGSGERDWSEYNRAYVESVGVPSHDCEEAATVLDRTRNAYIWRHPLAESVAALRALHEMQVPIGVVSNATGQIESVLARSGVCQVGDGPGVPVRIVVDSHVVGVAKPDPLIFDYGLAVLAGIDRARVAYVGDSVTMDVHGSRAAGLLPILLDPYDDHDGADFLRIRSLLDLLPPSTPPHR
;
A
#
# COMPACT_ATOMS: atom_id res chain seq x y z
N MET A 1 -26.78 17.52 -13.91
CA MET A 1 -25.52 16.84 -13.56
C MET A 1 -24.43 17.70 -14.18
N SER A 2 -23.68 18.41 -13.34
CA SER A 2 -22.70 19.41 -13.78
C SER A 2 -21.35 18.72 -13.97
N ASP A 3 -20.93 18.55 -15.23
CA ASP A 3 -19.57 18.23 -15.63
C ASP A 3 -18.68 19.47 -15.43
N ALA A 4 -18.38 19.81 -14.20
CA ALA A 4 -17.32 20.76 -13.92
C ALA A 4 -16.02 19.94 -13.75
N PRO A 5 -15.05 20.05 -14.69
CA PRO A 5 -13.74 19.50 -14.46
C PRO A 5 -13.17 20.12 -13.18
N TYR A 6 -12.61 19.28 -12.29
CA TYR A 6 -11.88 19.78 -11.13
C TYR A 6 -10.87 20.85 -11.61
N PRO A 7 -10.82 22.03 -10.98
CA PRO A 7 -9.87 23.04 -11.41
C PRO A 7 -8.47 22.44 -11.37
N VAL A 8 -7.72 22.59 -12.44
CA VAL A 8 -6.29 22.25 -12.50
C VAL A 8 -5.59 23.28 -11.62
N LEU A 9 -5.50 23.01 -10.34
CA LEU A 9 -4.64 23.75 -9.45
C LEU A 9 -3.20 23.43 -9.86
N VAL A 10 -2.43 24.43 -10.25
CA VAL A 10 -1.00 24.32 -10.50
C VAL A 10 -0.35 24.17 -9.13
N VAL A 11 -0.27 22.95 -8.64
CA VAL A 11 0.46 22.60 -7.43
C VAL A 11 1.94 22.48 -7.81
N ALA A 12 2.83 23.01 -6.98
CA ALA A 12 4.25 22.78 -7.18
C ALA A 12 4.52 21.25 -7.14
N PRO A 13 5.23 20.69 -8.12
CA PRO A 13 5.49 19.27 -8.14
C PRO A 13 6.30 18.84 -6.92
N LEU A 14 6.00 17.64 -6.40
CA LEU A 14 6.86 16.98 -5.43
C LEU A 14 8.18 16.61 -6.14
N VAL A 15 9.29 16.63 -5.40
CA VAL A 15 10.56 16.10 -5.89
C VAL A 15 10.94 14.88 -5.04
N ILE A 16 10.76 13.70 -5.61
CA ILE A 16 11.04 12.42 -4.94
C ILE A 16 12.27 11.80 -5.59
N HIS A 17 13.38 11.72 -4.85
CA HIS A 17 14.67 11.19 -5.36
C HIS A 17 15.10 11.81 -6.71
N GLY A 18 14.83 13.10 -6.92
CA GLY A 18 15.16 13.82 -8.15
C GLY A 18 14.12 13.71 -9.27
N HIS A 19 13.03 12.98 -9.07
CA HIS A 19 11.92 12.91 -10.01
C HIS A 19 10.82 13.91 -9.64
N GLU A 20 10.36 14.67 -10.63
CA GLU A 20 9.18 15.54 -10.46
C GLU A 20 7.90 14.71 -10.50
N VAL A 21 7.08 14.80 -9.45
CA VAL A 21 5.82 14.07 -9.29
C VAL A 21 4.67 15.06 -9.10
N GLU A 22 3.64 14.93 -9.91
CA GLU A 22 2.45 15.80 -9.87
C GLU A 22 1.24 15.14 -9.23
N ALA A 23 1.23 13.80 -9.13
CA ALA A 23 0.17 13.04 -8.47
C ALA A 23 0.72 11.73 -7.91
N VAL A 24 0.04 11.18 -6.90
CA VAL A 24 0.43 9.90 -6.30
C VAL A 24 -0.77 8.96 -6.28
N LEU A 25 -0.57 7.76 -6.81
CA LEU A 25 -1.46 6.62 -6.64
C LEU A 25 -0.82 5.65 -5.65
N PHE A 26 -1.62 5.04 -4.80
CA PHE A 26 -1.18 4.13 -3.75
C PHE A 26 -1.85 2.77 -3.87
N ASP A 27 -1.18 1.69 -3.47
CA ASP A 27 -1.89 0.50 -3.01
C ASP A 27 -2.55 0.79 -1.64
N ALA A 28 -3.38 -0.13 -1.19
CA ALA A 28 -4.04 -0.05 0.11
C ALA A 28 -3.38 -0.96 1.15
N GLY A 29 -3.24 -2.25 0.81
CA GLY A 29 -2.60 -3.25 1.67
C GLY A 29 -1.11 -2.98 1.83
N GLY A 30 -0.57 -3.10 3.05
CA GLY A 30 0.81 -2.76 3.33
C GLY A 30 1.17 -1.28 3.25
N ILE A 31 0.32 -0.46 2.65
CA ILE A 31 0.54 0.99 2.53
C ILE A 31 -0.24 1.74 3.62
N PHE A 32 -1.54 1.47 3.75
CA PHE A 32 -2.42 2.14 4.71
C PHE A 32 -2.98 1.21 5.76
N VAL A 33 -3.17 -0.06 5.42
CA VAL A 33 -3.72 -1.09 6.31
C VAL A 33 -2.95 -2.38 6.17
N ILE A 34 -2.76 -3.08 7.29
CA ILE A 34 -2.19 -4.42 7.35
C ILE A 34 -3.20 -5.41 7.97
N PRO A 35 -2.95 -6.73 7.88
CA PRO A 35 -3.72 -7.70 8.64
C PRO A 35 -3.78 -7.32 10.11
N ASP A 36 -4.99 -7.24 10.68
CA ASP A 36 -5.22 -6.74 12.04
C ASP A 36 -4.54 -7.66 13.08
N PRO A 37 -3.49 -7.20 13.76
CA PRO A 37 -2.78 -8.00 14.75
C PRO A 37 -3.67 -8.46 15.91
N HIS A 38 -4.72 -7.71 16.24
CA HIS A 38 -5.68 -8.11 17.30
C HIS A 38 -6.52 -9.32 16.91
N VAL A 39 -6.64 -9.62 15.63
CA VAL A 39 -7.29 -10.81 15.10
C VAL A 39 -6.31 -11.95 14.90
N VAL A 40 -5.14 -11.66 14.32
CA VAL A 40 -4.16 -12.68 13.92
C VAL A 40 -3.33 -13.17 15.11
N SER A 41 -2.96 -12.27 16.04
CA SER A 41 -2.08 -12.61 17.17
C SER A 41 -2.65 -13.71 18.07
N PRO A 42 -3.92 -13.68 18.52
CA PRO A 42 -4.46 -14.76 19.35
C PRO A 42 -4.40 -16.14 18.70
N LEU A 43 -4.55 -16.20 17.38
CA LEU A 43 -4.48 -17.46 16.63
C LEU A 43 -3.06 -18.01 16.57
N LEU A 44 -2.09 -17.14 16.31
CA LEU A 44 -0.70 -17.54 16.16
C LEU A 44 0.01 -17.77 17.51
N GLN A 45 -0.48 -17.15 18.61
CA GLN A 45 0.03 -17.41 19.97
C GLN A 45 -0.16 -18.88 20.40
N TYR A 46 -1.20 -19.56 19.90
CA TYR A 46 -1.37 -20.99 20.08
C TYR A 46 -0.15 -21.78 19.58
N TYR A 47 0.52 -21.29 18.56
CA TYR A 47 1.72 -21.86 17.95
C TYR A 47 3.02 -21.22 18.48
N GLY A 48 2.96 -20.45 19.56
CA GLY A 48 4.14 -19.85 20.19
C GLY A 48 4.55 -18.47 19.67
N ALA A 49 3.74 -17.84 18.82
CA ALA A 49 4.01 -16.47 18.38
C ALA A 49 4.03 -15.47 19.55
N VAL A 50 4.88 -14.46 19.45
CA VAL A 50 5.02 -13.41 20.46
C VAL A 50 3.94 -12.34 20.26
N ALA A 51 3.28 -11.90 21.35
CA ALA A 51 2.28 -10.84 21.33
C ALA A 51 2.93 -9.44 21.32
N ASP A 52 3.56 -9.08 20.21
CA ASP A 52 4.26 -7.81 20.02
C ASP A 52 3.81 -7.21 18.69
N LEU A 53 3.10 -6.07 18.72
CA LEU A 53 2.53 -5.43 17.54
C LEU A 53 3.59 -5.05 16.49
N ASP A 54 4.78 -4.63 16.93
CA ASP A 54 5.87 -4.27 16.01
C ASP A 54 6.35 -5.48 15.22
N ARG A 55 6.31 -6.68 15.82
CA ARG A 55 6.60 -7.93 15.12
C ARG A 55 5.57 -8.25 14.04
N TYR A 56 4.30 -7.96 14.26
CA TYR A 56 3.26 -8.17 13.25
C TYR A 56 3.37 -7.18 12.10
N HIS A 57 3.79 -5.95 12.38
CA HIS A 57 4.15 -4.98 11.35
C HIS A 57 5.35 -5.49 10.51
N ARG A 58 6.44 -5.90 11.18
CA ARG A 58 7.61 -6.49 10.49
C ARG A 58 7.24 -7.73 9.70
N ALA A 59 6.38 -8.61 10.25
CA ALA A 59 5.97 -9.86 9.63
C ALA A 59 5.25 -9.64 8.31
N HIS A 60 4.42 -8.59 8.20
CA HIS A 60 3.76 -8.24 6.96
C HIS A 60 4.79 -8.00 5.84
N TYR A 61 5.79 -7.13 6.06
CA TYR A 61 6.79 -6.81 5.04
C TYR A 61 7.75 -7.98 4.77
N ALA A 62 8.11 -8.77 5.79
CA ALA A 62 8.86 -10.02 5.56
C ALA A 62 8.10 -10.99 4.64
N GLY A 63 6.79 -11.12 4.87
CA GLY A 63 5.91 -11.90 4.01
C GLY A 63 5.88 -11.38 2.57
N MET A 64 5.73 -10.06 2.39
CA MET A 64 5.72 -9.44 1.06
C MET A 64 7.06 -9.59 0.34
N ALA A 65 8.18 -9.46 1.05
CA ALA A 65 9.51 -9.68 0.51
C ALA A 65 9.69 -11.14 0.05
N ALA A 66 9.29 -12.12 0.88
CA ALA A 66 9.35 -13.53 0.53
C ALA A 66 8.47 -13.86 -0.69
N LYS A 67 7.24 -13.35 -0.73
CA LYS A 67 6.32 -13.48 -1.85
C LYS A 67 6.91 -12.91 -3.14
N SER A 68 7.53 -11.73 -3.06
CA SER A 68 8.19 -11.06 -4.18
C SER A 68 9.41 -11.84 -4.67
N ALA A 69 10.26 -12.32 -3.75
CA ALA A 69 11.44 -13.12 -4.07
C ALA A 69 11.10 -14.44 -4.77
N ALA A 70 9.99 -15.07 -4.40
CA ALA A 70 9.46 -16.27 -5.05
C ALA A 70 8.80 -15.99 -6.40
N GLY A 71 8.58 -14.74 -6.79
CA GLY A 71 7.83 -14.37 -7.99
C GLY A 71 6.36 -14.82 -7.92
N SER A 72 5.82 -15.00 -6.71
CA SER A 72 4.47 -15.53 -6.50
C SER A 72 3.41 -14.59 -7.05
N GLY A 73 2.43 -15.18 -7.74
CA GLY A 73 1.28 -14.45 -8.26
C GLY A 73 0.32 -13.99 -7.16
N GLU A 74 -0.72 -13.25 -7.56
CA GLU A 74 -1.70 -12.65 -6.64
C GLU A 74 -2.30 -13.67 -5.65
N ARG A 75 -2.64 -14.85 -6.12
CA ARG A 75 -3.35 -15.88 -5.33
C ARG A 75 -2.44 -16.80 -4.52
N ASP A 76 -1.15 -16.78 -4.76
CA ASP A 76 -0.18 -17.61 -4.03
C ASP A 76 0.38 -16.83 -2.85
N TRP A 77 -0.01 -17.23 -1.66
CA TRP A 77 0.40 -16.63 -0.40
C TRP A 77 1.27 -17.56 0.45
N SER A 78 1.72 -18.67 -0.09
CA SER A 78 2.49 -19.69 0.66
C SER A 78 3.75 -19.13 1.30
N GLU A 79 4.59 -18.46 0.51
CA GLU A 79 5.83 -17.87 1.01
C GLU A 79 5.57 -16.68 1.95
N TYR A 80 4.55 -15.86 1.67
CA TYR A 80 4.11 -14.82 2.58
C TYR A 80 3.73 -15.40 3.95
N ASN A 81 2.87 -16.41 3.97
CA ASN A 81 2.38 -17.01 5.21
C ASN A 81 3.51 -17.59 6.03
N ARG A 82 4.44 -18.31 5.40
CA ARG A 82 5.60 -18.90 6.06
C ARG A 82 6.49 -17.82 6.68
N ALA A 83 6.91 -16.84 5.90
CA ALA A 83 7.75 -15.75 6.40
C ALA A 83 7.07 -14.93 7.50
N TYR A 84 5.75 -14.74 7.38
CA TYR A 84 4.96 -14.04 8.40
C TYR A 84 5.00 -14.76 9.74
N VAL A 85 4.68 -16.09 9.78
CA VAL A 85 4.63 -16.84 11.02
C VAL A 85 6.02 -16.99 11.65
N GLU A 86 7.08 -17.16 10.85
CA GLU A 86 8.48 -17.15 11.30
C GLU A 86 8.83 -15.80 11.97
N SER A 87 8.45 -14.69 11.36
CA SER A 87 8.75 -13.33 11.85
C SER A 87 8.08 -13.02 13.19
N VAL A 88 6.88 -13.54 13.45
CA VAL A 88 6.22 -13.39 14.75
C VAL A 88 6.72 -14.37 15.81
N GLY A 89 7.69 -15.23 15.47
CA GLY A 89 8.40 -16.09 16.40
C GLY A 89 7.80 -17.49 16.59
N VAL A 90 6.98 -17.97 15.66
CA VAL A 90 6.52 -19.37 15.66
C VAL A 90 7.73 -20.30 15.48
N PRO A 91 7.91 -21.32 16.34
CA PRO A 91 8.97 -22.30 16.19
C PRO A 91 8.88 -23.06 14.86
N SER A 92 10.01 -23.45 14.28
CA SER A 92 10.10 -24.05 12.94
C SER A 92 9.24 -25.31 12.78
N HIS A 93 9.05 -26.10 13.83
CA HIS A 93 8.24 -27.32 13.79
C HIS A 93 6.74 -27.05 13.71
N ASP A 94 6.27 -25.84 14.05
CA ASP A 94 4.86 -25.44 14.02
C ASP A 94 4.56 -24.48 12.85
N CYS A 95 5.57 -24.01 12.12
CA CYS A 95 5.40 -23.00 11.04
C CYS A 95 4.44 -23.47 9.95
N GLU A 96 4.45 -24.73 9.53
CA GLU A 96 3.59 -25.24 8.45
C GLU A 96 2.11 -25.19 8.88
N GLU A 97 1.81 -25.63 10.10
CA GLU A 97 0.45 -25.62 10.62
C GLU A 97 -0.03 -24.18 10.88
N ALA A 98 0.79 -23.34 11.48
CA ALA A 98 0.50 -21.92 11.72
C ALA A 98 0.27 -21.15 10.41
N ALA A 99 1.09 -21.39 9.37
CA ALA A 99 0.90 -20.80 8.05
C ALA A 99 -0.43 -21.24 7.41
N THR A 100 -0.82 -22.50 7.59
CA THR A 100 -2.11 -23.01 7.13
C THR A 100 -3.28 -22.32 7.84
N VAL A 101 -3.17 -22.09 9.15
CA VAL A 101 -4.19 -21.35 9.91
C VAL A 101 -4.28 -19.91 9.46
N LEU A 102 -3.13 -19.26 9.25
CA LEU A 102 -3.09 -17.88 8.72
C LEU A 102 -3.76 -17.80 7.35
N ASP A 103 -3.50 -18.75 6.47
CA ASP A 103 -4.11 -18.81 5.13
C ASP A 103 -5.64 -18.94 5.20
N ARG A 104 -6.13 -19.83 6.03
CA ARG A 104 -7.58 -20.06 6.22
C ARG A 104 -8.31 -18.88 6.88
N THR A 105 -7.62 -18.10 7.68
CA THR A 105 -8.18 -16.89 8.30
C THR A 105 -8.11 -15.68 7.37
N ARG A 106 -7.33 -15.76 6.30
CA ARG A 106 -7.20 -14.66 5.37
C ARG A 106 -8.52 -14.41 4.65
N ASN A 107 -9.07 -13.26 4.92
CA ASN A 107 -10.20 -12.71 4.20
C ASN A 107 -10.03 -11.19 4.14
N ALA A 108 -10.82 -10.56 3.31
CA ALA A 108 -10.77 -9.13 3.09
C ALA A 108 -10.89 -8.28 4.37
N TYR A 109 -11.61 -8.76 5.37
CA TYR A 109 -11.92 -7.99 6.57
C TYR A 109 -10.81 -7.98 7.61
N ILE A 110 -9.77 -8.82 7.49
CA ILE A 110 -8.61 -8.74 8.40
C ILE A 110 -7.66 -7.60 8.01
N TRP A 111 -7.70 -7.10 6.77
CA TRP A 111 -6.89 -5.99 6.27
C TRP A 111 -7.50 -4.65 6.69
N ARG A 112 -7.44 -4.32 7.98
CA ARG A 112 -8.13 -3.16 8.55
C ARG A 112 -7.36 -2.43 9.65
N HIS A 113 -6.17 -2.91 10.02
CA HIS A 113 -5.34 -2.21 11.01
C HIS A 113 -4.62 -1.05 10.34
N PRO A 114 -4.98 0.23 10.66
CA PRO A 114 -4.42 1.37 9.97
C PRO A 114 -2.98 1.64 10.42
N LEU A 115 -2.13 2.02 9.48
CA LEU A 115 -0.77 2.48 9.72
C LEU A 115 -0.80 3.98 9.98
N ALA A 116 -0.68 4.39 11.25
CA ALA A 116 -0.85 5.77 11.68
C ALA A 116 0.10 6.75 10.97
N GLU A 117 1.37 6.35 10.75
CA GLU A 117 2.36 7.16 10.06
C GLU A 117 1.97 7.37 8.59
N SER A 118 1.51 6.31 7.92
CA SER A 118 1.03 6.40 6.54
C SER A 118 -0.18 7.31 6.39
N VAL A 119 -1.10 7.25 7.35
CA VAL A 119 -2.27 8.16 7.37
C VAL A 119 -1.84 9.61 7.59
N ALA A 120 -0.82 9.85 8.43
CA ALA A 120 -0.27 11.19 8.64
C ALA A 120 0.38 11.73 7.36
N ALA A 121 1.17 10.91 6.66
CA ALA A 121 1.77 11.29 5.38
C ALA A 121 0.71 11.57 4.30
N LEU A 122 -0.34 10.74 4.22
CA LEU A 122 -1.45 10.94 3.30
C LEU A 122 -2.16 12.27 3.55
N ARG A 123 -2.37 12.63 4.82
CA ARG A 123 -2.97 13.91 5.21
C ARG A 123 -2.10 15.09 4.80
N ALA A 124 -0.77 15.00 5.01
CA ALA A 124 0.16 16.03 4.61
C ALA A 124 0.17 16.23 3.08
N LEU A 125 0.16 15.15 2.29
CA LEU A 125 0.03 15.23 0.83
C LEU A 125 -1.28 15.90 0.40
N HIS A 126 -2.39 15.59 1.08
CA HIS A 126 -3.68 16.22 0.82
C HIS A 126 -3.66 17.73 1.15
N GLU A 127 -3.06 18.12 2.28
CA GLU A 127 -2.89 19.54 2.66
C GLU A 127 -2.02 20.29 1.66
N MET A 128 -1.06 19.63 1.04
CA MET A 128 -0.26 20.15 -0.08
C MET A 128 -1.03 20.16 -1.40
N GLN A 129 -2.29 19.71 -1.41
CA GLN A 129 -3.15 19.61 -2.59
C GLN A 129 -2.61 18.68 -3.68
N VAL A 130 -1.75 17.75 -3.36
CA VAL A 130 -1.30 16.72 -4.28
C VAL A 130 -2.49 15.84 -4.67
N PRO A 131 -2.77 15.61 -5.95
CA PRO A 131 -3.80 14.67 -6.38
C PRO A 131 -3.47 13.25 -5.93
N ILE A 132 -4.40 12.62 -5.19
CA ILE A 132 -4.20 11.30 -4.58
C ILE A 132 -5.29 10.36 -5.04
N GLY A 133 -4.93 9.11 -5.34
CA GLY A 133 -5.85 8.01 -5.58
C GLY A 133 -5.33 6.69 -5.00
N VAL A 134 -6.21 5.70 -4.92
CA VAL A 134 -5.88 4.34 -4.48
C VAL A 134 -6.21 3.36 -5.58
N VAL A 135 -5.30 2.40 -5.86
CA VAL A 135 -5.50 1.31 -6.83
C VAL A 135 -5.05 0.01 -6.18
N SER A 136 -5.98 -0.83 -5.80
CA SER A 136 -5.71 -2.01 -4.97
C SER A 136 -6.28 -3.29 -5.56
N ASN A 137 -5.52 -4.39 -5.40
CA ASN A 137 -6.05 -5.74 -5.58
C ASN A 137 -6.88 -6.10 -4.35
N ALA A 138 -8.20 -6.16 -4.53
CA ALA A 138 -9.14 -6.37 -3.44
C ALA A 138 -10.36 -7.21 -3.89
N THR A 139 -11.36 -7.36 -3.05
CA THR A 139 -12.53 -8.22 -3.31
C THR A 139 -13.86 -7.46 -3.22
N GLY A 140 -13.87 -6.16 -3.56
CA GLY A 140 -15.05 -5.31 -3.65
C GLY A 140 -15.36 -4.49 -2.39
N GLN A 141 -14.46 -4.49 -1.38
CA GLN A 141 -14.73 -3.83 -0.08
C GLN A 141 -13.70 -2.79 0.32
N ILE A 142 -12.63 -2.60 -0.48
CA ILE A 142 -11.48 -1.82 0.01
C ILE A 142 -11.85 -0.37 0.35
N GLU A 143 -12.70 0.29 -0.44
CA GLU A 143 -13.14 1.65 -0.16
C GLU A 143 -13.83 1.73 1.21
N SER A 144 -14.73 0.79 1.51
CA SER A 144 -15.42 0.77 2.80
C SER A 144 -14.49 0.44 3.97
N VAL A 145 -13.46 -0.36 3.75
CA VAL A 145 -12.43 -0.66 4.76
C VAL A 145 -11.62 0.59 5.07
N LEU A 146 -11.11 1.28 4.05
CA LEU A 146 -10.33 2.51 4.22
C LEU A 146 -11.13 3.60 4.93
N ALA A 147 -12.39 3.81 4.53
CA ALA A 147 -13.27 4.78 5.16
C ALA A 147 -13.55 4.45 6.63
N ARG A 148 -13.90 3.20 6.96
CA ARG A 148 -14.17 2.75 8.35
C ARG A 148 -12.94 2.79 9.23
N SER A 149 -11.76 2.55 8.67
CA SER A 149 -10.49 2.64 9.39
C SER A 149 -9.98 4.08 9.54
N GLY A 150 -10.72 5.08 9.04
CA GLY A 150 -10.35 6.49 9.12
C GLY A 150 -9.15 6.88 8.27
N VAL A 151 -8.81 6.06 7.27
CA VAL A 151 -7.67 6.29 6.36
C VAL A 151 -8.04 7.32 5.30
N CYS A 152 -8.90 6.94 4.36
CA CYS A 152 -9.35 7.80 3.27
C CYS A 152 -10.71 7.37 2.72
N GLN A 153 -11.34 8.25 1.96
CA GLN A 153 -12.57 7.97 1.19
C GLN A 153 -12.66 8.93 -0.01
N VAL A 154 -13.52 8.58 -0.95
CA VAL A 154 -13.91 9.51 -2.02
C VAL A 154 -14.94 10.49 -1.47
N GLY A 155 -14.72 11.80 -1.65
CA GLY A 155 -15.58 12.86 -1.11
C GLY A 155 -15.40 13.12 0.38
N ASP A 156 -16.44 13.69 1.01
CA ASP A 156 -16.41 14.08 2.42
C ASP A 156 -16.50 12.86 3.34
N GLY A 157 -15.77 12.90 4.47
CA GLY A 157 -15.79 11.79 5.44
C GLY A 157 -14.76 11.96 6.55
N PRO A 158 -14.60 10.94 7.43
CA PRO A 158 -13.71 11.02 8.58
C PRO A 158 -12.22 10.88 8.21
N GLY A 159 -11.90 10.24 7.09
CA GLY A 159 -10.53 10.04 6.61
C GLY A 159 -10.07 11.17 5.69
N VAL A 160 -8.96 10.93 5.00
CA VAL A 160 -8.43 11.88 4.02
C VAL A 160 -9.20 11.78 2.70
N PRO A 161 -9.71 12.88 2.13
CA PRO A 161 -10.35 12.84 0.83
C PRO A 161 -9.35 12.45 -0.27
N VAL A 162 -9.73 11.46 -1.09
CA VAL A 162 -8.97 11.04 -2.28
C VAL A 162 -9.85 11.14 -3.53
N ARG A 163 -9.22 11.22 -4.70
CA ARG A 163 -9.96 11.39 -5.96
C ARG A 163 -10.67 10.13 -6.42
N ILE A 164 -10.09 8.97 -6.11
CA ILE A 164 -10.63 7.66 -6.50
C ILE A 164 -10.09 6.55 -5.59
N VAL A 165 -10.88 5.50 -5.42
CA VAL A 165 -10.47 4.20 -4.90
C VAL A 165 -10.85 3.15 -5.94
N VAL A 166 -9.85 2.53 -6.56
CA VAL A 166 -10.02 1.46 -7.55
C VAL A 166 -9.86 0.11 -6.85
N ASP A 167 -10.91 -0.72 -6.93
CA ASP A 167 -10.91 -2.11 -6.44
C ASP A 167 -10.88 -3.05 -7.64
N SER A 168 -9.89 -3.93 -7.71
CA SER A 168 -9.69 -4.85 -8.85
C SER A 168 -10.90 -5.74 -9.13
N HIS A 169 -11.65 -6.14 -8.09
CA HIS A 169 -12.85 -6.95 -8.25
C HIS A 169 -13.97 -6.14 -8.93
N VAL A 170 -14.09 -4.87 -8.61
CA VAL A 170 -15.11 -3.98 -9.19
C VAL A 170 -14.83 -3.68 -10.66
N VAL A 171 -13.56 -3.42 -11.00
CA VAL A 171 -13.18 -3.07 -12.38
C VAL A 171 -12.87 -4.29 -13.25
N GLY A 172 -12.74 -5.49 -12.65
CA GLY A 172 -12.49 -6.75 -13.37
C GLY A 172 -11.06 -6.92 -13.88
N VAL A 173 -10.12 -6.05 -13.46
CA VAL A 173 -8.69 -6.10 -13.81
C VAL A 173 -7.87 -5.97 -12.53
N ALA A 174 -6.79 -6.75 -12.42
CA ALA A 174 -5.95 -6.77 -11.22
C ALA A 174 -4.47 -6.53 -11.57
N LYS A 175 -3.71 -5.93 -10.66
CA LYS A 175 -2.24 -5.85 -10.76
C LYS A 175 -1.65 -7.26 -10.88
N PRO A 176 -0.62 -7.49 -11.67
CA PRO A 176 0.25 -6.51 -12.33
C PRO A 176 -0.22 -6.07 -13.73
N ASP A 177 -1.47 -6.40 -14.15
CA ASP A 177 -1.97 -5.92 -15.44
C ASP A 177 -2.00 -4.37 -15.45
N PRO A 178 -1.26 -3.72 -16.39
CA PRO A 178 -1.15 -2.26 -16.42
C PRO A 178 -2.49 -1.55 -16.65
N LEU A 179 -3.49 -2.23 -17.20
CA LEU A 179 -4.81 -1.65 -17.45
C LEU A 179 -5.54 -1.20 -16.19
N ILE A 180 -5.25 -1.79 -15.02
CA ILE A 180 -5.89 -1.36 -13.77
C ILE A 180 -5.55 0.08 -13.43
N PHE A 181 -4.33 0.53 -13.76
CA PHE A 181 -3.89 1.90 -13.47
C PHE A 181 -4.61 2.95 -14.31
N ASP A 182 -5.14 2.59 -15.47
CA ASP A 182 -5.92 3.50 -16.31
C ASP A 182 -7.17 4.03 -15.60
N TYR A 183 -7.78 3.23 -14.73
CA TYR A 183 -8.89 3.68 -13.91
C TYR A 183 -8.47 4.77 -12.91
N GLY A 184 -7.29 4.61 -12.28
CA GLY A 184 -6.73 5.63 -11.39
C GLY A 184 -6.31 6.89 -12.14
N LEU A 185 -5.73 6.73 -13.32
CA LEU A 185 -5.27 7.83 -14.18
C LEU A 185 -6.43 8.64 -14.79
N ALA A 186 -7.60 8.04 -14.97
CA ALA A 186 -8.76 8.72 -15.55
C ALA A 186 -9.16 9.99 -14.78
N VAL A 187 -8.94 10.03 -13.46
CA VAL A 187 -9.23 11.22 -12.62
C VAL A 187 -8.06 12.19 -12.51
N LEU A 188 -6.93 11.88 -13.16
CA LEU A 188 -5.71 12.67 -13.19
C LEU A 188 -5.47 13.28 -14.59
N ALA A 189 -6.55 13.57 -15.32
CA ALA A 189 -6.49 14.08 -16.69
C ALA A 189 -5.57 15.31 -16.80
N GLY A 190 -4.66 15.29 -17.79
CA GLY A 190 -3.71 16.36 -18.05
C GLY A 190 -2.35 16.19 -17.35
N ILE A 191 -2.18 15.19 -16.48
CA ILE A 191 -0.89 14.84 -15.89
C ILE A 191 -0.22 13.73 -16.72
N ASP A 192 1.06 13.94 -17.07
CA ASP A 192 1.85 12.91 -17.74
C ASP A 192 2.01 11.69 -16.84
N ARG A 193 1.82 10.48 -17.37
CA ARG A 193 1.98 9.22 -16.64
C ARG A 193 3.35 9.12 -15.95
N ALA A 194 4.42 9.57 -16.61
CA ALA A 194 5.77 9.59 -16.06
C ALA A 194 5.94 10.51 -14.84
N ARG A 195 4.98 11.41 -14.61
CA ARG A 195 4.91 12.32 -13.44
C ARG A 195 3.89 11.87 -12.39
N VAL A 196 3.34 10.69 -12.55
CA VAL A 196 2.49 10.04 -11.53
C VAL A 196 3.31 8.96 -10.83
N ALA A 197 3.54 9.11 -9.53
CA ALA A 197 4.14 8.04 -8.73
C ALA A 197 3.08 7.01 -8.35
N TYR A 198 3.49 5.75 -8.34
CA TYR A 198 2.71 4.67 -7.73
C TYR A 198 3.50 4.05 -6.58
N VAL A 199 2.92 4.05 -5.38
CA VAL A 199 3.54 3.51 -4.17
C VAL A 199 2.84 2.24 -3.75
N GLY A 200 3.58 1.14 -3.67
CA GLY A 200 3.10 -0.16 -3.22
C GLY A 200 4.15 -0.90 -2.41
N ASP A 201 3.84 -2.09 -1.91
CA ASP A 201 4.73 -2.93 -1.09
C ASP A 201 5.13 -4.25 -1.75
N SER A 202 4.68 -4.48 -3.00
CA SER A 202 4.95 -5.69 -3.77
C SER A 202 5.78 -5.39 -5.02
N VAL A 203 6.93 -6.07 -5.16
CA VAL A 203 7.72 -5.94 -6.40
C VAL A 203 6.93 -6.44 -7.60
N THR A 204 6.31 -7.63 -7.47
CA THR A 204 5.61 -8.30 -8.58
C THR A 204 4.37 -7.55 -9.02
N MET A 205 3.54 -7.11 -8.07
CA MET A 205 2.25 -6.48 -8.37
C MET A 205 2.38 -4.98 -8.63
N ASP A 206 3.12 -4.30 -7.76
CA ASP A 206 3.15 -2.83 -7.74
C ASP A 206 4.26 -2.27 -8.61
N VAL A 207 5.52 -2.68 -8.37
CA VAL A 207 6.66 -2.15 -9.13
C VAL A 207 6.57 -2.54 -10.60
N HIS A 208 6.38 -3.82 -10.89
CA HIS A 208 6.31 -4.27 -12.28
C HIS A 208 5.04 -3.77 -12.99
N GLY A 209 3.90 -3.82 -12.31
CA GLY A 209 2.62 -3.36 -12.88
C GLY A 209 2.62 -1.87 -13.20
N SER A 210 3.03 -1.02 -12.25
CA SER A 210 3.06 0.43 -12.45
C SER A 210 4.13 0.86 -13.45
N ARG A 211 5.30 0.20 -13.46
CA ARG A 211 6.33 0.41 -14.49
C ARG A 211 5.80 0.09 -15.90
N ALA A 212 5.06 -1.01 -16.05
CA ALA A 212 4.43 -1.39 -17.31
C ALA A 212 3.33 -0.40 -17.75
N ALA A 213 2.67 0.26 -16.80
CA ALA A 213 1.70 1.33 -17.07
C ALA A 213 2.36 2.68 -17.39
N GLY A 214 3.70 2.80 -17.33
CA GLY A 214 4.43 4.05 -17.57
C GLY A 214 4.44 5.02 -16.40
N LEU A 215 4.13 4.55 -15.17
CA LEU A 215 4.20 5.32 -13.94
C LEU A 215 5.60 5.25 -13.31
N LEU A 216 5.88 6.13 -12.36
CA LEU A 216 7.07 6.08 -11.53
C LEU A 216 6.83 5.10 -10.36
N PRO A 217 7.43 3.87 -10.39
CA PRO A 217 7.24 2.90 -9.30
C PRO A 217 8.07 3.29 -8.09
N ILE A 218 7.46 3.21 -6.90
CA ILE A 218 8.12 3.40 -5.61
C ILE A 218 7.71 2.24 -4.70
N LEU A 219 8.67 1.50 -4.16
CA LEU A 219 8.42 0.45 -3.19
C LEU A 219 8.49 1.01 -1.77
N LEU A 220 7.46 0.77 -0.96
CA LEU A 220 7.54 0.95 0.50
C LEU A 220 8.25 -0.26 1.09
N ASP A 221 9.47 -0.04 1.59
CA ASP A 221 10.38 -1.06 2.11
C ASP A 221 10.95 -0.63 3.48
N PRO A 222 10.15 -0.64 4.55
CA PRO A 222 10.53 -0.08 5.85
C PRO A 222 11.74 -0.76 6.49
N TYR A 223 12.07 -1.95 6.05
CA TYR A 223 13.10 -2.80 6.66
C TYR A 223 14.28 -3.12 5.74
N ASP A 224 14.35 -2.48 4.56
CA ASP A 224 15.40 -2.70 3.55
C ASP A 224 15.50 -4.17 3.07
N ASP A 225 14.38 -4.86 3.00
CA ASP A 225 14.35 -6.26 2.53
C ASP A 225 14.74 -6.39 1.04
N HIS A 226 14.73 -5.29 0.29
CA HIS A 226 15.06 -5.22 -1.14
C HIS A 226 16.30 -4.36 -1.42
N ASP A 227 17.31 -4.42 -0.55
CA ASP A 227 18.54 -3.63 -0.75
C ASP A 227 19.24 -3.99 -2.07
N GLY A 228 19.75 -2.97 -2.77
CA GLY A 228 20.40 -3.13 -4.09
C GLY A 228 19.44 -3.29 -5.27
N ALA A 229 18.13 -3.13 -5.09
CA ALA A 229 17.15 -3.17 -6.17
C ALA A 229 17.29 -1.99 -7.17
N ASP A 230 16.85 -2.19 -8.41
CA ASP A 230 16.94 -1.20 -9.52
C ASP A 230 15.72 -0.25 -9.62
N PHE A 231 14.95 -0.13 -8.52
CA PHE A 231 13.79 0.74 -8.43
C PHE A 231 13.84 1.61 -7.17
N LEU A 232 13.04 2.68 -7.16
CA LEU A 232 12.97 3.60 -6.01
C LEU A 232 12.35 2.90 -4.80
N ARG A 233 12.95 3.12 -3.64
CA ARG A 233 12.48 2.62 -2.35
C ARG A 233 12.39 3.75 -1.34
N ILE A 234 11.40 3.67 -0.48
CA ILE A 234 11.21 4.55 0.68
C ILE A 234 10.98 3.68 1.91
N ARG A 235 11.41 4.14 3.07
CA ARG A 235 11.17 3.44 4.34
C ARG A 235 9.87 3.86 5.01
N SER A 236 9.38 5.04 4.67
CA SER A 236 8.15 5.62 5.19
C SER A 236 7.48 6.44 4.10
N LEU A 237 6.14 6.55 4.14
CA LEU A 237 5.44 7.50 3.27
C LEU A 237 5.79 8.96 3.58
N LEU A 238 6.36 9.25 4.75
CA LEU A 238 6.89 10.58 5.08
C LEU A 238 8.07 10.96 4.17
N ASP A 239 8.78 9.99 3.60
CA ASP A 239 9.88 10.23 2.65
C ASP A 239 9.41 10.84 1.31
N LEU A 240 8.09 10.81 1.04
CA LEU A 240 7.48 11.49 -0.11
C LEU A 240 7.37 13.00 0.09
N LEU A 241 7.42 13.45 1.34
CA LEU A 241 7.23 14.86 1.68
C LEU A 241 8.54 15.64 1.51
N PRO A 242 8.46 16.93 1.16
CA PRO A 242 9.65 17.76 1.17
C PRO A 242 10.26 17.81 2.58
N PRO A 243 11.58 17.88 2.71
CA PRO A 243 12.21 18.00 4.01
C PRO A 243 11.63 19.22 4.74
N SER A 244 11.22 19.02 6.00
CA SER A 244 10.69 20.10 6.83
C SER A 244 11.74 21.21 6.94
N THR A 245 11.43 22.40 6.43
CA THR A 245 12.28 23.58 6.63
C THR A 245 12.36 23.85 8.13
N PRO A 246 13.54 23.86 8.76
CA PRO A 246 13.63 24.21 10.16
C PRO A 246 13.05 25.61 10.37
N PRO A 247 12.31 25.88 11.45
CA PRO A 247 11.79 27.20 11.72
C PRO A 247 12.95 28.20 11.72
N HIS A 248 12.84 29.24 10.90
CA HIS A 248 13.77 30.36 10.94
C HIS A 248 13.79 30.91 12.37
N ARG A 249 14.94 30.81 13.04
CA ARG A 249 15.19 31.42 14.35
C ARG A 249 15.31 32.94 14.21
#